data_23ae5e4fe740cc2443efce8ea61640ac
#
_entry.id   23ae5e4fe740cc2443efce8ea61640ac
#
_cell.length_a   1.000
_cell.length_b   1.000
_cell.length_c   1.000
_cell.angle_alpha   90.00
_cell.angle_beta   90.00
_cell.angle_gamma   90.00
#
_symmetry.space_group_name_H-M   'P 1'
#
loop_
_entity.id
_entity.type
_entity.pdbx_description
1 polymer ?
#
loop_
_entity_poly.entity_id
_entity_poly.type
_entity_poly.pdbx_seq_one_letter_code
_entity_poly.pdbx_strand_id
1 'polypeptide(L)'
;MKKLIGYVRVSSIISKNKGNSIKNQISKVNDFCDLNDYELVDILKDEGKSGMEYNNRDGYLELIERCKNDNIDGVVVYCLSRLGRRMRDIINVMELFNNNDIEFYSVKENINNKDIMGKLMMNILMSFNEFEVDNIRERIIDVKRNNKENGLVYGKLMYGKNKDGKKLIDNIDEMKVIRYMKTLRSKGWSYFRISDKLNDKNIIGKSGGKWYGMSVRNVLSYYSM
;
A
#
# COMPACT_ATOMS: atom_id res chain seq x y z
N MET A 1 -23.31 5.36 -30.25
CA MET A 1 -23.86 5.17 -28.89
C MET A 1 -22.75 4.66 -28.04
N LYS A 2 -22.44 5.28 -26.88
CA LYS A 2 -21.36 4.81 -26.00
C LYS A 2 -21.78 3.53 -25.29
N LYS A 3 -20.87 2.56 -25.22
CA LYS A 3 -21.09 1.27 -24.58
C LYS A 3 -20.58 1.30 -23.15
N LEU A 4 -21.49 1.17 -22.17
CA LEU A 4 -21.16 1.20 -20.76
C LEU A 4 -21.36 -0.16 -20.08
N ILE A 5 -20.53 -0.44 -19.08
CA ILE A 5 -20.75 -1.53 -18.13
C ILE A 5 -21.20 -0.94 -16.80
N GLY A 6 -22.31 -1.44 -16.28
CA GLY A 6 -22.80 -1.12 -14.94
C GLY A 6 -22.08 -1.96 -13.88
N TYR A 7 -21.76 -1.36 -12.72
CA TYR A 7 -21.30 -2.13 -11.59
C TYR A 7 -22.09 -1.80 -10.31
N VAL A 8 -22.60 -2.83 -9.65
CA VAL A 8 -23.43 -2.70 -8.45
C VAL A 8 -22.92 -3.62 -7.34
N ARG A 9 -22.96 -3.12 -6.08
CA ARG A 9 -22.48 -3.88 -4.91
C ARG A 9 -23.30 -3.59 -3.67
N VAL A 10 -23.59 -4.65 -2.88
CA VAL A 10 -24.12 -4.53 -1.52
C VAL A 10 -23.31 -5.37 -0.54
N SER A 11 -23.11 -4.87 0.68
CA SER A 11 -22.55 -5.68 1.78
C SER A 11 -23.68 -6.41 2.50
N SER A 12 -23.40 -7.61 3.03
CA SER A 12 -24.39 -8.47 3.73
C SER A 12 -25.15 -7.80 4.88
N ILE A 13 -24.59 -6.74 5.47
CA ILE A 13 -25.14 -6.03 6.64
C ILE A 13 -26.16 -4.95 6.25
N ILE A 14 -26.18 -4.45 5.02
CA ILE A 14 -26.96 -3.26 4.61
C ILE A 14 -28.15 -3.59 3.70
N SER A 15 -28.36 -4.84 3.35
CA SER A 15 -29.43 -5.26 2.43
C SER A 15 -30.86 -4.96 2.92
N LYS A 16 -31.05 -4.50 4.17
CA LYS A 16 -32.38 -4.20 4.75
C LYS A 16 -32.82 -2.75 4.57
N ASN A 17 -31.95 -1.81 4.20
CA ASN A 17 -32.35 -0.42 3.95
C ASN A 17 -32.77 -0.24 2.49
N LYS A 18 -34.06 0.11 2.27
CA LYS A 18 -34.74 0.26 0.96
C LYS A 18 -33.98 1.11 -0.09
N GLY A 19 -33.06 2.00 0.30
CA GLY A 19 -32.35 2.88 -0.63
C GLY A 19 -31.07 2.32 -1.26
N ASN A 20 -30.50 1.24 -0.72
CA ASN A 20 -29.18 0.70 -1.14
C ASN A 20 -29.25 -0.72 -1.72
N SER A 21 -30.44 -1.22 -2.04
CA SER A 21 -30.61 -2.54 -2.63
C SER A 21 -29.98 -2.61 -4.04
N ILE A 22 -29.54 -3.78 -4.45
CA ILE A 22 -29.03 -4.01 -5.82
C ILE A 22 -30.09 -3.60 -6.85
N LYS A 23 -31.36 -3.92 -6.62
CA LYS A 23 -32.47 -3.55 -7.53
C LYS A 23 -32.56 -2.04 -7.73
N ASN A 24 -32.42 -1.24 -6.67
CA ASN A 24 -32.44 0.21 -6.77
C ASN A 24 -31.23 0.77 -7.50
N GLN A 25 -30.03 0.19 -7.25
CA GLN A 25 -28.81 0.60 -7.98
C GLN A 25 -28.95 0.30 -9.47
N ILE A 26 -29.45 -0.89 -9.84
CA ILE A 26 -29.71 -1.29 -11.23
C ILE A 26 -30.68 -0.32 -11.89
N SER A 27 -31.82 0.00 -11.24
CA SER A 27 -32.81 0.95 -11.78
C SER A 27 -32.14 2.30 -12.07
N LYS A 28 -31.37 2.84 -11.11
CA LYS A 28 -30.70 4.14 -11.26
C LYS A 28 -29.61 4.15 -12.35
N VAL A 29 -28.91 3.04 -12.53
CA VAL A 29 -27.93 2.88 -13.62
C VAL A 29 -28.64 2.82 -14.97
N ASN A 30 -29.74 2.07 -15.08
CA ASN A 30 -30.54 2.03 -16.32
C ASN A 30 -31.12 3.42 -16.64
N ASP A 31 -31.81 4.06 -15.67
CA ASP A 31 -32.38 5.41 -15.85
C ASP A 31 -31.32 6.39 -16.36
N PHE A 32 -30.08 6.31 -15.84
CA PHE A 32 -28.96 7.16 -16.25
C PHE A 32 -28.54 6.87 -17.71
N CYS A 33 -28.41 5.59 -18.08
CA CYS A 33 -28.02 5.21 -19.43
C CYS A 33 -29.09 5.62 -20.44
N ASP A 34 -30.37 5.40 -20.15
CA ASP A 34 -31.49 5.75 -21.00
C ASP A 34 -31.59 7.28 -21.21
N LEU A 35 -31.40 8.07 -20.13
CA LEU A 35 -31.45 9.53 -20.19
C LEU A 35 -30.31 10.17 -21.01
N ASN A 36 -29.17 9.45 -21.15
CA ASN A 36 -27.99 9.96 -21.84
C ASN A 36 -27.72 9.27 -23.19
N ASP A 37 -28.67 8.46 -23.68
CA ASP A 37 -28.52 7.68 -24.92
C ASP A 37 -27.27 6.79 -24.94
N TYR A 38 -26.96 6.11 -23.79
CA TYR A 38 -25.89 5.16 -23.68
C TYR A 38 -26.41 3.71 -23.79
N GLU A 39 -25.62 2.84 -24.41
CA GLU A 39 -25.88 1.39 -24.47
C GLU A 39 -25.32 0.73 -23.20
N LEU A 40 -26.18 0.24 -22.33
CA LEU A 40 -25.77 -0.56 -21.18
C LEU A 40 -25.55 -2.00 -21.61
N VAL A 41 -24.28 -2.38 -21.83
CA VAL A 41 -23.92 -3.71 -22.34
C VAL A 41 -24.16 -4.80 -21.30
N ASP A 42 -23.84 -4.53 -20.01
CA ASP A 42 -23.95 -5.50 -18.93
C ASP A 42 -23.99 -4.82 -17.56
N ILE A 43 -24.43 -5.55 -16.52
CA ILE A 43 -24.37 -5.09 -15.12
C ILE A 43 -23.70 -6.18 -14.26
N LEU A 44 -22.47 -5.93 -13.86
CA LEU A 44 -21.71 -6.80 -12.97
C LEU A 44 -22.11 -6.58 -11.50
N LYS A 45 -22.19 -7.67 -10.72
CA LYS A 45 -22.80 -7.65 -9.39
C LYS A 45 -21.91 -8.33 -8.36
N ASP A 46 -21.77 -7.68 -7.19
CA ASP A 46 -21.19 -8.30 -6.00
C ASP A 46 -22.16 -8.22 -4.83
N GLU A 47 -22.73 -9.38 -4.44
CA GLU A 47 -23.64 -9.50 -3.32
C GLU A 47 -22.94 -10.04 -2.08
N GLY A 48 -23.23 -9.43 -0.91
CA GLY A 48 -22.67 -9.89 0.35
C GLY A 48 -21.16 -9.69 0.51
N LYS A 49 -20.53 -8.99 -0.42
CA LYS A 49 -19.08 -8.80 -0.44
C LYS A 49 -18.66 -7.49 0.22
N SER A 50 -17.61 -7.56 1.05
CA SER A 50 -17.02 -6.37 1.68
C SER A 50 -16.33 -5.49 0.63
N GLY A 51 -16.43 -4.17 0.78
CA GLY A 51 -15.67 -3.23 -0.04
C GLY A 51 -14.18 -3.12 0.35
N MET A 52 -13.72 -3.89 1.36
CA MET A 52 -12.32 -3.87 1.82
C MET A 52 -11.46 -4.99 1.22
N GLU A 53 -12.06 -6.07 0.73
CA GLU A 53 -11.35 -7.24 0.18
C GLU A 53 -11.72 -7.41 -1.29
N TYR A 54 -10.76 -7.16 -2.18
CA TYR A 54 -10.97 -7.27 -3.63
C TYR A 54 -10.99 -8.72 -4.13
N ASN A 55 -10.18 -9.59 -3.51
CA ASN A 55 -10.01 -10.98 -3.95
C ASN A 55 -11.29 -11.83 -3.92
N ASN A 56 -12.32 -11.35 -3.23
CA ASN A 56 -13.62 -12.03 -3.10
C ASN A 56 -14.74 -11.29 -3.87
N ARG A 57 -14.40 -10.40 -4.81
CA ARG A 57 -15.35 -9.59 -5.59
C ARG A 57 -15.27 -9.98 -7.06
N ASP A 58 -15.95 -11.08 -7.40
CA ASP A 58 -15.88 -11.67 -8.74
C ASP A 58 -16.36 -10.69 -9.82
N GLY A 59 -17.48 -9.97 -9.55
CA GLY A 59 -17.97 -8.94 -10.46
C GLY A 59 -17.02 -7.75 -10.61
N TYR A 60 -16.29 -7.37 -9.57
CA TYR A 60 -15.28 -6.32 -9.68
C TYR A 60 -14.04 -6.80 -10.48
N LEU A 61 -13.58 -8.03 -10.25
CA LEU A 61 -12.45 -8.58 -11.00
C LEU A 61 -12.79 -8.69 -12.49
N GLU A 62 -13.99 -9.15 -12.82
CA GLU A 62 -14.49 -9.19 -14.18
C GLU A 62 -14.59 -7.77 -14.79
N LEU A 63 -15.06 -6.78 -14.03
CA LEU A 63 -15.07 -5.37 -14.49
C LEU A 63 -13.69 -4.90 -14.91
N ILE A 64 -12.68 -5.15 -14.07
CA ILE A 64 -11.30 -4.74 -14.34
C ILE A 64 -10.73 -5.45 -15.58
N GLU A 65 -11.06 -6.72 -15.75
CA GLU A 65 -10.63 -7.50 -16.92
C GLU A 65 -11.28 -6.97 -18.21
N ARG A 66 -12.58 -6.73 -18.19
CA ARG A 66 -13.31 -6.20 -19.33
C ARG A 66 -12.88 -4.79 -19.71
N CYS A 67 -12.55 -3.95 -18.72
CA CYS A 67 -11.97 -2.62 -18.98
C CYS A 67 -10.63 -2.64 -19.71
N LYS A 68 -9.89 -3.75 -19.64
CA LYS A 68 -8.60 -3.91 -20.32
C LYS A 68 -8.71 -4.56 -21.70
N ASN A 69 -9.69 -5.43 -21.89
CA ASN A 69 -9.73 -6.36 -23.01
C ASN A 69 -10.92 -6.11 -23.95
N ASP A 70 -12.03 -5.60 -23.43
CA ASP A 70 -13.24 -5.37 -24.20
C ASP A 70 -13.27 -3.96 -24.81
N ASN A 71 -13.98 -3.80 -25.92
CA ASN A 71 -14.24 -2.52 -26.54
C ASN A 71 -15.44 -1.83 -25.88
N ILE A 72 -15.23 -1.28 -24.66
CA ILE A 72 -16.20 -0.52 -23.89
C ILE A 72 -15.75 0.94 -23.75
N ASP A 73 -16.68 1.87 -23.78
CA ASP A 73 -16.38 3.30 -23.68
C ASP A 73 -16.36 3.79 -22.22
N GLY A 74 -17.04 3.07 -21.30
CA GLY A 74 -17.07 3.53 -19.92
C GLY A 74 -17.73 2.56 -18.91
N VAL A 75 -17.63 2.98 -17.65
CA VAL A 75 -18.19 2.30 -16.48
C VAL A 75 -19.14 3.23 -15.76
N VAL A 76 -20.31 2.73 -15.37
CA VAL A 76 -21.28 3.46 -14.60
C VAL A 76 -21.59 2.76 -13.26
N VAL A 77 -21.58 3.53 -12.17
CA VAL A 77 -21.95 3.07 -10.83
C VAL A 77 -23.01 3.97 -10.24
N TYR A 78 -23.80 3.44 -9.31
CA TYR A 78 -24.76 4.27 -8.57
C TYR A 78 -24.05 5.32 -7.70
N CYS A 79 -22.96 4.96 -7.01
CA CYS A 79 -22.14 5.87 -6.23
C CYS A 79 -20.70 5.35 -6.09
N LEU A 80 -19.75 6.24 -5.86
CA LEU A 80 -18.30 5.97 -5.73
C LEU A 80 -17.99 4.85 -4.73
N SER A 81 -18.73 4.78 -3.62
CA SER A 81 -18.54 3.76 -2.59
C SER A 81 -18.82 2.32 -3.07
N ARG A 82 -19.34 2.13 -4.29
CA ARG A 82 -19.49 0.80 -4.91
C ARG A 82 -18.16 0.27 -5.40
N LEU A 83 -17.31 1.12 -5.95
CA LEU A 83 -15.96 0.73 -6.40
C LEU A 83 -15.06 0.35 -5.23
N GLY A 84 -15.00 1.18 -4.20
CA GLY A 84 -14.15 0.93 -3.03
C GLY A 84 -14.63 1.68 -1.79
N ARG A 85 -14.16 1.25 -0.61
CA ARG A 85 -14.40 1.97 0.65
C ARG A 85 -13.21 2.85 1.05
N ARG A 86 -12.00 2.45 0.63
CA ARG A 86 -10.79 3.21 0.88
C ARG A 86 -10.54 4.14 -0.30
N MET A 87 -10.10 5.35 -0.01
CA MET A 87 -9.76 6.34 -1.03
C MET A 87 -8.74 5.80 -2.03
N ARG A 88 -7.68 5.16 -1.54
CA ARG A 88 -6.64 4.54 -2.35
C ARG A 88 -7.19 3.57 -3.41
N ASP A 89 -8.21 2.81 -3.04
CA ASP A 89 -8.83 1.83 -3.94
C ASP A 89 -9.55 2.51 -5.10
N ILE A 90 -10.23 3.62 -4.81
CA ILE A 90 -10.92 4.44 -5.81
C ILE A 90 -9.90 5.09 -6.74
N ILE A 91 -8.80 5.62 -6.21
CA ILE A 91 -7.73 6.23 -7.02
C ILE A 91 -7.13 5.22 -7.97
N ASN A 92 -6.74 4.03 -7.48
CA ASN A 92 -6.12 2.99 -8.31
C ASN A 92 -7.03 2.59 -9.49
N VAL A 93 -8.33 2.45 -9.25
CA VAL A 93 -9.26 2.09 -10.32
C VAL A 93 -9.50 3.24 -11.29
N MET A 94 -9.50 4.49 -10.82
CA MET A 94 -9.60 5.67 -11.67
C MET A 94 -8.36 5.84 -12.55
N GLU A 95 -7.15 5.59 -12.02
CA GLU A 95 -5.93 5.53 -12.83
C GLU A 95 -6.03 4.46 -13.91
N LEU A 96 -6.55 3.27 -13.58
CA LEU A 96 -6.77 2.22 -14.56
C LEU A 96 -7.75 2.67 -15.65
N PHE A 97 -8.86 3.30 -15.28
CA PHE A 97 -9.82 3.82 -16.26
C PHE A 97 -9.20 4.88 -17.16
N ASN A 98 -8.44 5.83 -16.59
CA ASN A 98 -7.76 6.86 -17.37
C ASN A 98 -6.70 6.28 -18.33
N ASN A 99 -5.92 5.29 -17.89
CA ASN A 99 -4.88 4.64 -18.69
C ASN A 99 -5.43 3.80 -19.85
N ASN A 100 -6.68 3.34 -19.74
CA ASN A 100 -7.39 2.60 -20.79
C ASN A 100 -8.44 3.44 -21.52
N ASP A 101 -8.44 4.73 -21.31
CA ASP A 101 -9.37 5.72 -21.89
C ASP A 101 -10.86 5.43 -21.59
N ILE A 102 -11.14 4.77 -20.48
CA ILE A 102 -12.48 4.43 -19.99
C ILE A 102 -13.10 5.64 -19.29
N GLU A 103 -14.29 6.04 -19.71
CA GLU A 103 -15.08 7.05 -19.01
C GLU A 103 -15.74 6.46 -17.77
N PHE A 104 -15.72 7.20 -16.67
CA PHE A 104 -16.35 6.78 -15.43
C PHE A 104 -17.50 7.70 -15.05
N TYR A 105 -18.62 7.11 -14.68
CA TYR A 105 -19.82 7.82 -14.26
C TYR A 105 -20.31 7.38 -12.88
N SER A 106 -20.48 8.34 -11.98
CA SER A 106 -21.14 8.13 -10.68
C SER A 106 -22.46 8.88 -10.66
N VAL A 107 -23.57 8.12 -10.67
CA VAL A 107 -24.93 8.67 -10.82
C VAL A 107 -25.29 9.58 -9.65
N LYS A 108 -25.07 9.11 -8.40
CA LYS A 108 -25.47 9.83 -7.20
C LYS A 108 -24.67 11.13 -6.97
N GLU A 109 -23.38 11.07 -7.18
CA GLU A 109 -22.48 12.22 -7.00
C GLU A 109 -22.46 13.12 -8.24
N ASN A 110 -23.04 12.70 -9.36
CA ASN A 110 -23.02 13.37 -10.65
C ASN A 110 -21.58 13.72 -11.09
N ILE A 111 -20.70 12.71 -11.07
CA ILE A 111 -19.28 12.84 -11.39
C ILE A 111 -18.98 12.06 -12.67
N ASN A 112 -18.21 12.68 -13.57
CA ASN A 112 -17.60 12.06 -14.73
C ASN A 112 -16.08 12.40 -14.72
N ASN A 113 -15.20 11.39 -14.86
CA ASN A 113 -13.75 11.62 -14.85
C ASN A 113 -13.20 12.46 -16.03
N LYS A 114 -13.97 12.64 -17.08
CA LYS A 114 -13.59 13.49 -18.23
C LYS A 114 -13.99 14.96 -18.05
N ASP A 115 -14.95 15.25 -17.19
CA ASP A 115 -15.42 16.60 -16.91
C ASP A 115 -14.44 17.41 -16.07
N ILE A 116 -14.49 18.72 -16.16
CA ILE A 116 -13.64 19.64 -15.37
C ILE A 116 -13.82 19.39 -13.87
N MET A 117 -15.07 19.24 -13.41
CA MET A 117 -15.38 18.98 -12.01
C MET A 117 -14.91 17.59 -11.56
N GLY A 118 -15.06 16.57 -12.39
CA GLY A 118 -14.55 15.23 -12.13
C GLY A 118 -13.03 15.19 -12.05
N LYS A 119 -12.33 15.87 -12.94
CA LYS A 119 -10.87 16.02 -12.87
C LYS A 119 -10.42 16.75 -11.61
N LEU A 120 -11.10 17.83 -11.22
CA LEU A 120 -10.81 18.53 -9.98
C LEU A 120 -11.01 17.59 -8.76
N MET A 121 -12.10 16.85 -8.71
CA MET A 121 -12.38 15.90 -7.66
C MET A 121 -11.30 14.81 -7.59
N MET A 122 -10.85 14.28 -8.72
CA MET A 122 -9.75 13.30 -8.78
C MET A 122 -8.45 13.88 -8.22
N ASN A 123 -8.09 15.11 -8.58
CA ASN A 123 -6.90 15.77 -8.05
C ASN A 123 -6.97 15.94 -6.51
N ILE A 124 -8.14 16.31 -5.98
CA ILE A 124 -8.37 16.38 -4.54
C ILE A 124 -8.18 15.01 -3.89
N LEU A 125 -8.77 13.96 -4.47
CA LEU A 125 -8.65 12.59 -3.95
C LEU A 125 -7.19 12.11 -3.94
N MET A 126 -6.42 12.39 -5.00
CA MET A 126 -4.99 12.07 -5.10
C MET A 126 -4.19 12.79 -4.00
N SER A 127 -4.42 14.10 -3.81
CA SER A 127 -3.75 14.88 -2.77
C SER A 127 -4.05 14.36 -1.36
N PHE A 128 -5.28 13.93 -1.08
CA PHE A 128 -5.63 13.28 0.18
C PHE A 128 -4.88 11.96 0.40
N ASN A 129 -4.72 11.15 -0.66
CA ASN A 129 -3.98 9.89 -0.57
C ASN A 129 -2.49 10.13 -0.26
N GLU A 130 -1.86 11.11 -0.90
CA GLU A 130 -0.48 11.51 -0.60
C GLU A 130 -0.34 11.96 0.86
N PHE A 131 -1.25 12.79 1.33
CA PHE A 131 -1.28 13.23 2.72
C PHE A 131 -1.42 12.07 3.72
N GLU A 132 -2.28 11.07 3.46
CA GLU A 132 -2.38 9.88 4.30
C GLU A 132 -1.07 9.07 4.32
N VAL A 133 -0.42 8.90 3.17
CA VAL A 133 0.87 8.19 3.07
C VAL A 133 1.95 8.91 3.88
N ASP A 134 2.02 10.23 3.79
CA ASP A 134 3.01 11.02 4.52
C ASP A 134 2.76 10.99 6.03
N ASN A 135 1.51 11.09 6.47
CA ASN A 135 1.15 10.92 7.88
C ASN A 135 1.56 9.53 8.44
N ILE A 136 1.38 8.48 7.64
CA ILE A 136 1.83 7.14 8.03
C ILE A 136 3.35 7.08 8.16
N ARG A 137 4.09 7.69 7.24
CA ARG A 137 5.56 7.78 7.28
C ARG A 137 6.04 8.51 8.53
N GLU A 138 5.46 9.66 8.83
CA GLU A 138 5.78 10.42 10.04
C GLU A 138 5.56 9.59 11.31
N ARG A 139 4.40 8.94 11.44
CA ARG A 139 4.13 8.05 12.59
C ARG A 139 5.15 6.93 12.72
N ILE A 140 5.58 6.33 11.61
CA ILE A 140 6.62 5.29 11.63
C ILE A 140 7.97 5.86 12.10
N ILE A 141 8.33 7.06 11.66
CA ILE A 141 9.56 7.74 12.06
C ILE A 141 9.51 8.06 13.56
N ASP A 142 8.40 8.58 14.06
CA ASP A 142 8.22 8.92 15.48
C ASP A 142 8.27 7.68 16.37
N VAL A 143 7.60 6.60 15.96
CA VAL A 143 7.68 5.31 16.69
C VAL A 143 9.12 4.78 16.71
N LYS A 144 9.86 4.88 15.61
CA LYS A 144 11.27 4.46 15.56
C LYS A 144 12.14 5.33 16.45
N ARG A 145 11.93 6.65 16.47
CA ARG A 145 12.64 7.59 17.32
C ARG A 145 12.38 7.28 18.80
N ASN A 146 11.12 7.20 19.18
CA ASN A 146 10.72 6.87 20.55
C ASN A 146 11.28 5.52 21.02
N ASN A 147 11.23 4.49 20.16
CA ASN A 147 11.80 3.19 20.50
C ASN A 147 13.33 3.27 20.69
N LYS A 148 14.04 4.05 19.86
CA LYS A 148 15.48 4.28 20.00
C LYS A 148 15.81 4.96 21.32
N GLU A 149 15.10 6.02 21.68
CA GLU A 149 15.31 6.77 22.92
C GLU A 149 15.04 5.92 24.17
N ASN A 150 14.06 5.04 24.11
CA ASN A 150 13.70 4.14 25.22
C ASN A 150 14.45 2.80 25.19
N GLY A 151 15.45 2.61 24.33
CA GLY A 151 16.22 1.38 24.23
C GLY A 151 15.39 0.16 23.77
N LEU A 152 14.31 0.39 23.04
CA LEU A 152 13.43 -0.64 22.51
C LEU A 152 13.87 -1.08 21.11
N VAL A 153 13.41 -2.25 20.67
CA VAL A 153 13.68 -2.78 19.34
C VAL A 153 12.98 -1.89 18.28
N TYR A 154 13.73 -1.38 17.31
CA TYR A 154 13.23 -0.51 16.23
C TYR A 154 13.87 -0.83 14.88
N GLY A 155 13.71 -2.01 14.40
CA GLY A 155 14.24 -2.45 13.11
C GLY A 155 15.14 -3.66 13.23
N LYS A 156 16.10 -3.79 12.29
CA LYS A 156 17.03 -4.92 12.29
C LYS A 156 18.02 -4.81 13.46
N LEU A 157 18.19 -5.92 14.20
CA LEU A 157 19.14 -5.96 15.31
C LEU A 157 20.57 -5.71 14.83
N MET A 158 21.22 -4.75 15.46
CA MET A 158 22.63 -4.46 15.21
C MET A 158 23.51 -5.55 15.88
N TYR A 159 24.69 -5.81 15.30
CA TYR A 159 25.70 -6.65 15.92
C TYR A 159 26.10 -6.07 17.27
N GLY A 160 26.16 -6.88 18.31
CA GLY A 160 26.37 -6.43 19.69
C GLY A 160 25.09 -6.28 20.51
N LYS A 161 23.92 -6.37 19.88
CA LYS A 161 22.61 -6.27 20.57
C LYS A 161 21.76 -7.52 20.35
N ASN A 162 21.11 -7.97 21.40
CA ASN A 162 20.04 -8.97 21.39
C ASN A 162 18.71 -8.31 21.78
N LYS A 163 17.61 -9.02 21.63
CA LYS A 163 16.31 -8.60 22.14
C LYS A 163 15.90 -9.47 23.33
N ASP A 164 15.36 -8.84 24.36
CA ASP A 164 14.62 -9.48 25.42
C ASP A 164 13.21 -8.86 25.43
N GLY A 165 12.22 -9.62 24.96
CA GLY A 165 10.90 -9.06 24.64
C GLY A 165 10.98 -7.91 23.65
N LYS A 166 10.65 -6.69 24.10
CA LYS A 166 10.75 -5.44 23.31
C LYS A 166 12.03 -4.64 23.60
N LYS A 167 12.84 -5.02 24.59
CA LYS A 167 14.05 -4.29 24.98
C LYS A 167 15.27 -4.78 24.21
N LEU A 168 16.19 -3.84 23.96
CA LEU A 168 17.53 -4.14 23.44
C LEU A 168 18.46 -4.40 24.62
N ILE A 169 19.14 -5.54 24.62
CA ILE A 169 20.16 -5.92 25.59
C ILE A 169 21.49 -6.17 24.89
N ASP A 170 22.59 -6.01 25.60
CA ASP A 170 23.92 -6.28 25.03
C ASP A 170 24.16 -7.79 24.88
N ASN A 171 24.71 -8.17 23.71
CA ASN A 171 25.26 -9.50 23.50
C ASN A 171 26.74 -9.47 23.92
N ILE A 172 27.05 -10.14 25.05
CA ILE A 172 28.38 -10.09 25.67
C ILE A 172 29.48 -10.56 24.70
N ASP A 173 29.24 -11.61 23.93
CA ASP A 173 30.24 -12.17 23.03
C ASP A 173 30.44 -11.30 21.78
N GLU A 174 29.38 -10.82 21.20
CA GLU A 174 29.47 -9.86 20.09
C GLU A 174 30.13 -8.54 20.53
N MET A 175 29.91 -8.10 21.77
CA MET A 175 30.58 -6.91 22.32
C MET A 175 32.10 -7.12 22.50
N LYS A 176 32.57 -8.34 22.78
CA LYS A 176 34.01 -8.66 22.76
C LYS A 176 34.60 -8.49 21.36
N VAL A 177 33.88 -8.95 20.34
CA VAL A 177 34.29 -8.80 18.93
C VAL A 177 34.33 -7.33 18.53
N ILE A 178 33.36 -6.52 18.93
CA ILE A 178 33.34 -5.08 18.67
C ILE A 178 34.57 -4.39 19.29
N ARG A 179 34.91 -4.73 20.53
CA ARG A 179 36.16 -4.20 21.18
C ARG A 179 37.41 -4.60 20.38
N TYR A 180 37.45 -5.84 19.89
CA TYR A 180 38.55 -6.30 19.05
C TYR A 180 38.62 -5.51 17.74
N MET A 181 37.50 -5.27 17.07
CA MET A 181 37.44 -4.43 15.86
C MET A 181 37.93 -3.01 16.15
N LYS A 182 37.53 -2.39 17.27
CA LYS A 182 37.97 -1.05 17.69
C LYS A 182 39.49 -1.01 17.89
N THR A 183 40.08 -2.03 18.54
CA THR A 183 41.51 -2.15 18.72
C THR A 183 42.30 -2.27 17.39
N LEU A 184 41.77 -3.04 16.43
CA LEU A 184 42.38 -3.14 15.12
C LEU A 184 42.27 -1.81 14.34
N ARG A 185 41.14 -1.14 14.47
CA ARG A 185 40.90 0.16 13.83
C ARG A 185 41.84 1.25 14.40
N SER A 186 42.08 1.29 15.71
CA SER A 186 43.01 2.23 16.33
C SER A 186 44.48 1.99 15.92
N LYS A 187 44.81 0.75 15.50
CA LYS A 187 46.10 0.40 14.90
C LYS A 187 46.21 0.76 13.40
N GLY A 188 45.23 1.50 12.82
CA GLY A 188 45.25 1.94 11.44
C GLY A 188 44.75 0.93 10.42
N TRP A 189 44.15 -0.20 10.84
CA TRP A 189 43.67 -1.21 9.88
C TRP A 189 42.46 -0.68 9.09
N SER A 190 42.41 -0.98 7.77
CA SER A 190 41.25 -0.72 6.93
C SER A 190 40.07 -1.62 7.32
N TYR A 191 38.86 -1.21 7.02
CA TYR A 191 37.66 -2.02 7.27
C TYR A 191 37.70 -3.36 6.53
N PHE A 192 38.27 -3.41 5.33
CA PHE A 192 38.45 -4.66 4.56
C PHE A 192 39.41 -5.60 5.29
N ARG A 193 40.58 -5.10 5.71
CA ARG A 193 41.57 -5.92 6.44
C ARG A 193 40.99 -6.45 7.76
N ILE A 194 40.12 -5.68 8.43
CA ILE A 194 39.39 -6.14 9.64
C ILE A 194 38.42 -7.22 9.27
N SER A 195 37.63 -7.06 8.20
CA SER A 195 36.64 -8.09 7.77
C SER A 195 37.31 -9.41 7.42
N ASP A 196 38.46 -9.38 6.70
CA ASP A 196 39.21 -10.59 6.37
C ASP A 196 39.69 -11.30 7.63
N LYS A 197 40.24 -10.54 8.59
CA LYS A 197 40.70 -11.10 9.87
C LYS A 197 39.61 -11.73 10.70
N LEU A 198 38.37 -11.20 10.64
CA LEU A 198 37.21 -11.79 11.31
C LEU A 198 36.80 -13.07 10.61
N ASN A 199 36.78 -13.09 9.28
CA ASN A 199 36.47 -14.27 8.48
C ASN A 199 37.47 -15.39 8.67
N ASP A 200 38.78 -15.08 8.70
CA ASP A 200 39.87 -16.05 8.98
C ASP A 200 39.71 -16.72 10.35
N LYS A 201 39.16 -15.98 11.32
CA LYS A 201 38.83 -16.49 12.66
C LYS A 201 37.47 -17.18 12.75
N ASN A 202 36.79 -17.37 11.62
CA ASN A 202 35.43 -17.93 11.56
C ASN A 202 34.41 -17.19 12.45
N ILE A 203 34.62 -15.89 12.69
CA ILE A 203 33.66 -15.04 13.41
C ILE A 203 32.56 -14.65 12.45
N ILE A 204 31.34 -15.07 12.71
CA ILE A 204 30.19 -14.82 11.84
C ILE A 204 29.51 -13.48 12.17
N GLY A 205 28.88 -12.88 11.16
CA GLY A 205 28.05 -11.67 11.34
C GLY A 205 26.70 -11.99 11.98
N LYS A 206 25.95 -10.95 12.34
CA LYS A 206 24.64 -11.04 13.04
C LYS A 206 23.62 -11.98 12.39
N SER A 207 23.66 -12.12 11.08
CA SER A 207 22.75 -12.98 10.30
C SER A 207 23.42 -14.30 9.88
N GLY A 208 24.55 -14.70 10.49
CA GLY A 208 25.28 -15.93 10.19
C GLY A 208 26.19 -15.83 8.96
N GLY A 209 26.26 -14.70 8.27
CA GLY A 209 27.07 -14.51 7.07
C GLY A 209 28.48 -14.03 7.34
N LYS A 210 29.30 -13.99 6.27
CA LYS A 210 30.67 -13.43 6.28
C LYS A 210 30.66 -11.92 6.54
N TRP A 211 31.79 -11.42 7.05
CA TRP A 211 32.06 -10.01 7.20
C TRP A 211 32.55 -9.40 5.90
N TYR A 212 32.11 -8.16 5.64
CA TYR A 212 32.55 -7.30 4.56
C TYR A 212 33.00 -5.97 5.15
N GLY A 213 33.90 -5.24 4.49
CA GLY A 213 34.40 -3.96 4.98
C GLY A 213 33.27 -2.97 5.34
N MET A 214 32.19 -2.93 4.55
CA MET A 214 31.02 -2.10 4.82
C MET A 214 30.28 -2.52 6.11
N SER A 215 30.18 -3.82 6.37
CA SER A 215 29.55 -4.33 7.60
C SER A 215 30.35 -3.94 8.85
N VAL A 216 31.68 -4.04 8.78
CA VAL A 216 32.59 -3.59 9.85
C VAL A 216 32.43 -2.08 10.08
N ARG A 217 32.43 -1.28 9.00
CA ARG A 217 32.22 0.16 9.08
C ARG A 217 30.90 0.50 9.78
N ASN A 218 29.79 -0.12 9.37
CA ASN A 218 28.47 0.14 9.94
C ASN A 218 28.43 -0.18 11.44
N VAL A 219 28.99 -1.32 11.87
CA VAL A 219 29.07 -1.69 13.28
C VAL A 219 29.91 -0.68 14.06
N LEU A 220 31.11 -0.35 13.60
CA LEU A 220 31.98 0.59 14.29
C LEU A 220 31.38 2.00 14.37
N SER A 221 30.72 2.48 13.30
CA SER A 221 30.01 3.77 13.32
C SER A 221 28.87 3.81 14.33
N TYR A 222 28.13 2.72 14.50
CA TYR A 222 27.04 2.63 15.49
C TYR A 222 27.56 2.76 16.94
N TYR A 223 28.74 2.22 17.25
CA TYR A 223 29.34 2.22 18.58
C TYR A 223 30.39 3.33 18.78
N SER A 224 30.55 4.27 17.82
CA SER A 224 31.43 5.43 17.92
C SER A 224 30.67 6.71 18.32
N MET A 225 29.33 6.61 18.39
CA MET A 225 28.48 7.61 19.00
C MET A 225 28.38 7.31 20.51
#